data_2808abc31c7c91ea3b0c3c6428314d8f
#
_entry.id   2808abc31c7c91ea3b0c3c6428314d8f
#
_cell.length_a   1.000
_cell.length_b   1.000
_cell.length_c   1.000
_cell.angle_alpha   90.00
_cell.angle_beta   90.00
_cell.angle_gamma   90.00
#
_symmetry.space_group_name_H-M   'P 1'
#
loop_
_entity.id
_entity.type
_entity.pdbx_description
1 polymer ?
#
loop_
_entity_poly.entity_id
_entity_poly.type
_entity_poly.pdbx_seq_one_letter_code
_entity_poly.pdbx_strand_id
1 'polypeptide(L)'
;YLLVFYAGVRPVGPRAASRLYVIGYFTVASAESIDPTNPWPPTDTPHLLDNAHIRRSRPDYGLVVVCGHARTSKLLDRVIAISDEAQRATPETEKRLGIRGSLKRAIGRWVPSERIADAVDWIVQ
;
A
#
# COMPACT_ATOMS: atom_id res chain seq x y z
N TYR A 1 -9.20 1.68 9.67
CA TYR A 1 -8.91 1.57 8.24
C TYR A 1 -7.77 0.60 8.00
N LEU A 2 -7.84 -0.19 6.91
CA LEU A 2 -6.78 -1.07 6.44
C LEU A 2 -6.12 -0.45 5.21
N LEU A 3 -4.81 -0.28 5.25
CA LEU A 3 -4.01 0.13 4.10
C LEU A 3 -3.27 -1.09 3.56
N VAL A 4 -3.48 -1.38 2.28
CA VAL A 4 -2.92 -2.55 1.61
C VAL A 4 -1.84 -2.10 0.63
N PHE A 5 -0.69 -2.76 0.70
CA PHE A 5 0.43 -2.50 -0.19
C PHE A 5 0.50 -3.52 -1.30
N TYR A 6 0.73 -3.05 -2.50
CA TYR A 6 1.05 -3.91 -3.63
C TYR A 6 2.29 -3.43 -4.37
N ALA A 7 2.99 -4.36 -4.99
CA ALA A 7 4.20 -4.09 -5.76
C ALA A 7 4.25 -4.95 -7.02
N GLY A 8 4.98 -4.44 -8.02
CA GLY A 8 5.37 -5.22 -9.18
C GLY A 8 6.49 -6.18 -8.79
N VAL A 9 6.21 -7.46 -8.84
CA VAL A 9 7.17 -8.51 -8.50
C VAL A 9 7.31 -9.47 -9.67
N ARG A 10 8.55 -9.85 -9.96
CA ARG A 10 8.87 -10.91 -10.91
C ARG A 10 9.29 -12.15 -10.14
N PRO A 11 8.54 -13.24 -10.19
CA PRO A 11 8.96 -14.50 -9.58
C PRO A 11 10.30 -14.97 -10.14
N VAL A 12 11.07 -15.70 -9.36
CA VAL A 12 12.33 -16.27 -9.80
C VAL A 12 12.03 -17.42 -10.75
N GLY A 13 12.59 -17.37 -11.98
CA GLY A 13 12.43 -18.43 -12.95
C GLY A 13 12.57 -17.93 -14.41
N PRO A 14 12.94 -18.82 -15.34
CA PRO A 14 13.33 -18.43 -16.71
C PRO A 14 12.19 -17.85 -17.58
N ARG A 15 10.93 -18.05 -17.19
CA ARG A 15 9.75 -17.55 -17.93
C ARG A 15 8.77 -16.77 -17.06
N ALA A 16 9.21 -16.33 -15.89
CA ALA A 16 8.33 -15.62 -14.98
C ALA A 16 8.08 -14.19 -15.46
N ALA A 17 6.83 -13.86 -15.73
CA ALA A 17 6.41 -12.50 -16.06
C ALA A 17 6.18 -11.68 -14.78
N SER A 18 6.42 -10.38 -14.88
CA SER A 18 6.12 -9.45 -13.79
C SER A 18 4.61 -9.23 -13.68
N ARG A 19 4.10 -9.29 -12.45
CA ARG A 19 2.71 -8.99 -12.10
C ARG A 19 2.66 -8.12 -10.87
N LEU A 20 1.50 -7.58 -10.56
CA LEU A 20 1.27 -6.86 -9.32
C LEU A 20 0.72 -7.83 -8.27
N TYR A 21 1.31 -7.75 -7.08
CA TYR A 21 0.95 -8.59 -5.94
C TYR A 21 0.70 -7.73 -4.71
N VAL A 22 -0.32 -8.07 -3.94
CA VAL A 22 -0.41 -7.60 -2.55
C VAL A 22 0.70 -8.27 -1.77
N ILE A 23 1.50 -7.44 -1.09
CA ILE A 23 2.67 -7.89 -0.33
C ILE A 23 2.49 -7.72 1.19
N GLY A 24 1.54 -6.89 1.60
CA GLY A 24 1.30 -6.64 2.99
C GLY A 24 0.19 -5.64 3.23
N TYR A 25 -0.12 -5.45 4.49
CA TYR A 25 -1.07 -4.46 4.95
C TYR A 25 -0.72 -3.94 6.34
N PHE A 26 -1.29 -2.80 6.71
CA PHE A 26 -1.39 -2.38 8.10
C PHE A 26 -2.72 -1.72 8.42
N THR A 27 -3.15 -1.85 9.67
CA THR A 27 -4.25 -1.05 10.19
C THR A 27 -3.74 0.32 10.56
N VAL A 28 -4.44 1.34 10.09
CA VAL A 28 -4.04 2.74 10.32
C VAL A 28 -4.21 3.08 11.81
N ALA A 29 -3.12 3.50 12.44
CA ALA A 29 -3.10 4.03 13.79
C ALA A 29 -3.31 5.54 13.79
N SER A 30 -2.55 6.25 12.93
CA SER A 30 -2.65 7.69 12.76
C SER A 30 -2.33 8.09 11.32
N ALA A 31 -2.77 9.29 10.94
CA ALA A 31 -2.36 9.96 9.72
C ALA A 31 -2.00 11.40 10.08
N GLU A 32 -0.76 11.78 9.82
CA GLU A 32 -0.20 13.07 10.20
C GLU A 32 0.16 13.86 8.95
N SER A 33 -0.34 15.10 8.87
CA SER A 33 0.04 16.04 7.82
C SER A 33 1.25 16.85 8.27
N ILE A 34 2.29 16.87 7.45
CA ILE A 34 3.50 17.65 7.70
C ILE A 34 3.50 18.82 6.70
N ASP A 35 3.42 20.03 7.25
CA ASP A 35 3.52 21.26 6.47
C ASP A 35 4.98 21.48 6.05
N PRO A 36 5.27 21.68 4.75
CA PRO A 36 6.63 21.91 4.27
C PRO A 36 7.23 23.25 4.74
N THR A 37 6.41 24.18 5.27
CA THR A 37 6.87 25.45 5.84
C THR A 37 7.40 25.33 7.25
N ASN A 38 7.06 24.23 7.98
CA ASN A 38 7.55 23.95 9.32
C ASN A 38 9.05 23.60 9.32
N PRO A 39 9.75 23.72 10.46
CA PRO A 39 11.15 23.29 10.59
C PRO A 39 11.36 21.84 10.11
N TRP A 40 12.45 21.61 9.40
CA TRP A 40 12.78 20.30 8.86
C TRP A 40 14.13 19.79 9.39
N PRO A 41 14.24 18.55 9.84
CA PRO A 41 13.17 17.55 10.01
C PRO A 41 12.18 17.95 11.12
N PRO A 42 10.93 17.43 11.09
CA PRO A 42 9.94 17.77 12.12
C PRO A 42 10.40 17.29 13.50
N THR A 43 10.54 18.22 14.44
CA THR A 43 11.08 17.95 15.78
C THR A 43 10.03 17.52 16.79
N ASP A 44 8.79 17.86 16.55
CA ASP A 44 7.61 17.55 17.38
C ASP A 44 7.04 16.15 17.15
N THR A 45 7.53 15.46 16.11
CA THR A 45 7.14 14.09 15.75
C THR A 45 8.34 13.15 15.61
N PRO A 46 9.11 12.90 16.70
CA PRO A 46 10.37 12.16 16.62
C PRO A 46 10.23 10.74 16.09
N HIS A 47 9.06 10.11 16.24
CA HIS A 47 8.79 8.78 15.69
C HIS A 47 8.77 8.73 14.14
N LEU A 48 8.62 9.88 13.48
CA LEU A 48 8.66 9.97 12.02
C LEU A 48 10.10 10.05 11.48
N LEU A 49 11.09 10.36 12.33
CA LEU A 49 12.49 10.51 11.91
C LEU A 49 13.10 9.23 11.30
N ASP A 50 12.52 8.08 11.59
CA ASP A 50 12.95 6.81 10.99
C ASP A 50 12.40 6.59 9.58
N ASN A 51 11.47 7.42 9.13
CA ASN A 51 10.94 7.34 7.77
C ASN A 51 11.98 7.81 6.74
N ALA A 52 12.24 6.99 5.73
CA ALA A 52 13.25 7.27 4.71
C ALA A 52 12.98 8.57 3.91
N HIS A 53 11.73 8.94 3.72
CA HIS A 53 11.36 10.18 3.03
C HIS A 53 11.61 11.41 3.90
N ILE A 54 11.42 11.29 5.21
CA ILE A 54 11.72 12.36 6.18
C ILE A 54 13.24 12.58 6.28
N ARG A 55 14.03 11.51 6.21
CA ARG A 55 15.51 11.58 6.32
C ARG A 55 16.19 12.21 5.10
N ARG A 56 15.60 12.15 3.94
CA ARG A 56 16.29 12.56 2.70
C ARG A 56 16.39 14.07 2.53
N SER A 57 15.27 14.72 2.34
CA SER A 57 15.24 16.15 2.08
C SER A 57 13.85 16.69 2.35
N ARG A 58 13.80 17.98 2.64
CA ARG A 58 12.55 18.71 2.74
C ARG A 58 11.80 18.63 1.40
N PRO A 59 10.54 18.18 1.38
CA PRO A 59 9.72 18.20 0.17
C PRO A 59 9.23 19.62 -0.14
N ASP A 60 8.95 19.87 -1.41
CA ASP A 60 8.35 21.14 -1.87
C ASP A 60 6.82 21.19 -1.62
N TYR A 61 6.24 20.12 -1.13
CA TYR A 61 4.81 19.95 -0.91
C TYR A 61 4.54 19.29 0.43
N GLY A 62 3.32 19.47 0.94
CA GLY A 62 2.89 18.81 2.18
C GLY A 62 2.94 17.30 2.05
N LEU A 63 3.35 16.63 3.12
CA LEU A 63 3.35 15.17 3.24
C LEU A 63 2.23 14.71 4.16
N VAL A 64 1.64 13.58 3.83
CA VAL A 64 0.82 12.83 4.78
C VAL A 64 1.57 11.55 5.13
N VAL A 65 1.90 11.39 6.40
CA VAL A 65 2.53 10.19 6.93
C VAL A 65 1.47 9.35 7.62
N VAL A 66 1.30 8.13 7.13
CA VAL A 66 0.34 7.18 7.70
C VAL A 66 1.10 6.15 8.52
N CYS A 67 0.78 6.07 9.81
CA CYS A 67 1.37 5.13 10.74
C CYS A 67 0.43 3.95 10.97
N GLY A 68 0.98 2.74 10.97
CA GLY A 68 0.26 1.51 11.23
C GLY A 68 0.49 0.97 12.64
N HIS A 69 -0.46 0.18 13.13
CA HIS A 69 -0.29 -0.58 14.36
C HIS A 69 0.62 -1.78 14.14
N ALA A 70 1.73 -1.87 14.89
CA ALA A 70 2.70 -2.95 14.75
C ALA A 70 2.10 -4.36 14.95
N ARG A 71 1.15 -4.51 15.86
CA ARG A 71 0.53 -5.82 16.19
C ARG A 71 -0.46 -6.31 15.15
N THR A 72 -1.02 -5.43 14.34
CA THR A 72 -2.06 -5.75 13.35
C THR A 72 -1.62 -5.41 11.93
N SER A 73 -0.31 -5.20 11.76
CA SER A 73 0.33 -5.01 10.47
C SER A 73 1.11 -6.25 10.10
N LYS A 74 1.09 -6.60 8.82
CA LYS A 74 1.72 -7.84 8.35
C LYS A 74 2.31 -7.68 6.95
N LEU A 75 3.52 -8.17 6.76
CA LEU A 75 3.97 -8.61 5.44
C LEU A 75 3.42 -10.03 5.21
N LEU A 76 2.85 -10.27 4.05
CA LEU A 76 2.25 -11.56 3.75
C LEU A 76 3.34 -12.62 3.51
N ASP A 77 3.19 -13.77 4.14
CA ASP A 77 4.05 -14.93 3.89
C ASP A 77 3.80 -15.50 2.47
N ARG A 78 2.60 -15.27 1.96
CA ARG A 78 2.17 -15.65 0.62
C ARG A 78 1.51 -14.47 -0.06
N VAL A 79 2.18 -13.95 -1.08
CA VAL A 79 1.69 -12.81 -1.87
C VAL A 79 0.46 -13.17 -2.71
N ILE A 80 -0.43 -12.22 -2.92
CA ILE A 80 -1.69 -12.39 -3.65
C ILE A 80 -1.59 -11.67 -4.98
N ALA A 81 -1.69 -12.40 -6.09
CA ALA A 81 -1.67 -11.79 -7.42
C ALA A 81 -2.96 -10.99 -7.67
N ILE A 82 -2.83 -9.70 -7.99
CA ILE A 82 -3.97 -8.82 -8.29
C ILE A 82 -4.04 -8.38 -9.75
N SER A 83 -3.00 -8.67 -10.52
CA SER A 83 -2.99 -8.37 -11.96
C SER A 83 -2.55 -9.56 -12.80
N ASP A 84 -2.90 -9.49 -14.10
CA ASP A 84 -2.25 -10.26 -15.15
C ASP A 84 -0.89 -9.66 -15.54
N GLU A 85 -0.25 -10.22 -16.56
CA GLU A 85 1.05 -9.78 -17.08
C GLU A 85 0.98 -8.41 -17.77
N ALA A 86 -0.18 -8.02 -18.27
CA ALA A 86 -0.43 -6.70 -18.84
C ALA A 86 -0.75 -5.64 -17.76
N GLN A 87 -0.64 -6.02 -16.47
CA GLN A 87 -0.98 -5.19 -15.30
C GLN A 87 -2.45 -4.73 -15.30
N ARG A 88 -3.35 -5.59 -15.73
CA ARG A 88 -4.79 -5.41 -15.62
C ARG A 88 -5.31 -6.25 -14.45
N ALA A 89 -6.32 -5.71 -13.76
CA ALA A 89 -6.97 -6.43 -12.67
C ALA A 89 -7.46 -7.81 -13.13
N THR A 90 -7.18 -8.84 -12.33
CA THR A 90 -7.70 -10.19 -12.62
C THR A 90 -9.19 -10.27 -12.31
N PRO A 91 -9.93 -11.24 -12.85
CA PRO A 91 -11.35 -11.47 -12.49
C PRO A 91 -11.55 -11.64 -10.97
N GLU A 92 -10.61 -12.30 -10.28
CA GLU A 92 -10.68 -12.46 -8.83
C GLU A 92 -10.49 -11.11 -8.11
N THR A 93 -9.57 -10.27 -8.57
CA THR A 93 -9.38 -8.90 -8.06
C THR A 93 -10.65 -8.06 -8.25
N GLU A 94 -11.28 -8.13 -9.42
CA GLU A 94 -12.53 -7.44 -9.66
C GLU A 94 -13.65 -7.92 -8.74
N LYS A 95 -13.74 -9.22 -8.54
CA LYS A 95 -14.73 -9.84 -7.65
C LYS A 95 -14.51 -9.45 -6.19
N ARG A 96 -13.27 -9.54 -5.69
CA ARG A 96 -12.95 -9.33 -4.26
C ARG A 96 -12.81 -7.87 -3.88
N LEU A 97 -12.17 -7.07 -4.72
CA LEU A 97 -11.84 -5.68 -4.41
C LEU A 97 -12.72 -4.67 -5.14
N GLY A 98 -13.51 -5.08 -6.14
CA GLY A 98 -14.26 -4.17 -6.99
C GLY A 98 -13.37 -3.29 -7.89
N ILE A 99 -12.07 -3.57 -7.95
CA ILE A 99 -11.08 -2.81 -8.72
C ILE A 99 -11.01 -3.39 -10.13
N ARG A 100 -11.16 -2.54 -11.14
CA ARG A 100 -11.23 -2.94 -12.55
C ARG A 100 -10.17 -2.24 -13.40
N GLY A 101 -9.88 -2.85 -14.55
CA GLY A 101 -9.07 -2.26 -15.60
C GLY A 101 -7.58 -2.23 -15.29
N SER A 102 -6.89 -1.19 -15.75
CA SER A 102 -5.42 -1.08 -15.63
C SER A 102 -4.98 -0.69 -14.23
N LEU A 103 -3.96 -1.38 -13.74
CA LEU A 103 -3.28 -1.10 -12.47
C LEU A 103 -1.88 -0.51 -12.67
N LYS A 104 -1.53 -0.09 -13.89
CA LYS A 104 -0.20 0.44 -14.23
C LYS A 104 0.19 1.69 -13.45
N ARG A 105 -0.77 2.49 -13.03
CA ARG A 105 -0.52 3.69 -12.22
C ARG A 105 -0.57 3.32 -10.74
N ALA A 106 0.49 3.68 -10.01
CA ALA A 106 0.55 3.56 -8.55
C ALA A 106 -0.27 4.67 -7.88
N ILE A 107 -1.59 4.56 -7.97
CA ILE A 107 -2.54 5.48 -7.32
C ILE A 107 -3.30 4.75 -6.22
N GLY A 108 -3.62 5.47 -5.15
CA GLY A 108 -4.53 4.96 -4.11
C GLY A 108 -5.89 4.59 -4.70
N ARG A 109 -6.41 3.45 -4.29
CA ARG A 109 -7.72 2.96 -4.72
C ARG A 109 -8.54 2.60 -3.50
N TRP A 110 -9.80 2.96 -3.53
CA TRP A 110 -10.75 2.60 -2.50
C TRP A 110 -11.48 1.31 -2.89
N VAL A 111 -11.58 0.42 -1.92
CA VAL A 111 -12.45 -0.74 -2.04
C VAL A 111 -13.88 -0.29 -1.70
N PRO A 112 -14.88 -0.56 -2.57
CA PRO A 112 -16.28 -0.23 -2.28
C PRO A 112 -16.75 -0.82 -0.96
N SER A 113 -17.61 -0.09 -0.24
CA SER A 113 -18.04 -0.47 1.11
C SER A 113 -18.65 -1.88 1.18
N GLU A 114 -19.41 -2.26 0.18
CA GLU A 114 -20.04 -3.58 0.03
C GLU A 114 -19.04 -4.73 -0.22
N ARG A 115 -17.78 -4.41 -0.52
CA ARG A 115 -16.70 -5.37 -0.77
C ARG A 115 -15.68 -5.46 0.38
N ILE A 116 -15.78 -4.60 1.38
CA ILE A 116 -14.75 -4.52 2.44
C ILE A 116 -14.60 -5.84 3.18
N ALA A 117 -15.68 -6.51 3.53
CA ALA A 117 -15.62 -7.78 4.25
C ALA A 117 -14.90 -8.86 3.41
N ASP A 118 -15.30 -9.05 2.16
CA ASP A 118 -14.67 -10.00 1.23
C ASP A 118 -13.19 -9.67 0.98
N ALA A 119 -12.85 -8.38 0.88
CA ALA A 119 -11.49 -7.93 0.68
C ALA A 119 -10.60 -8.23 1.88
N VAL A 120 -11.10 -7.97 3.09
CA VAL A 120 -10.38 -8.26 4.34
C VAL A 120 -10.16 -9.76 4.48
N ASP A 121 -11.20 -10.56 4.31
CA ASP A 121 -11.10 -12.03 4.39
C ASP A 121 -10.11 -12.59 3.36
N TRP A 122 -10.03 -11.99 2.18
CA TRP A 122 -9.11 -12.43 1.13
C TRP A 122 -7.66 -12.04 1.38
N ILE A 123 -7.42 -10.89 2.02
CA ILE A 123 -6.07 -10.34 2.22
C ILE A 123 -5.46 -10.78 3.56
N VAL A 124 -6.27 -10.93 4.60
CA VAL A 124 -5.81 -11.15 5.98
C VAL A 124 -5.64 -12.63 6.32
N GLN A 125 -5.92 -13.55 5.41
CA GLN A 125 -5.76 -15.01 5.57
C GLN A 125 -4.38 -15.44 6.04
#